data_cf598949d2f2b8f321204c0e96174c9c
#
_entry.id   cf598949d2f2b8f321204c0e96174c9c
#
_cell.length_a   1.000
_cell.length_b   1.000
_cell.length_c   1.000
_cell.angle_alpha   90.00
_cell.angle_beta   90.00
_cell.angle_gamma   90.00
#
_symmetry.space_group_name_H-M   'P 1'
#
loop_
_entity.id
_entity.type
_entity.pdbx_description
1 polymer ?
#
loop_
_entity_poly.entity_id
_entity_poly.type
_entity_poly.pdbx_seq_one_letter_code
_entity_poly.pdbx_strand_id
1 'polypeptide(L)'
;MGASGAGKTTCLDVLAQRKNIGVISGDLLVDGRPLGGDFARETAYAEQMDVHEGTATVREAMRFSAYLRQPYHVPKEEKDAYIEEVIELLELQPLADAIVFSLNVEARKRLTIGVELASKPELLLFLDEPTSGLDGQSAWNIVRFLRKLADQGQAILCTIHQPSSLLFSSFDRLLLLETGGETVSRSLPVP
;
A
#
# COMPACT_ATOMS: atom_id res chain seq x y z
N MET A 1 2.36 10.42 -9.61
CA MET A 1 3.04 11.59 -8.99
C MET A 1 2.36 12.87 -9.41
N GLY A 2 2.64 14.02 -8.76
CA GLY A 2 2.06 15.32 -9.09
C GLY A 2 2.08 16.28 -7.91
N ALA A 3 1.80 17.57 -8.16
CA ALA A 3 1.74 18.61 -7.13
C ALA A 3 0.64 18.32 -6.09
N SER A 4 0.63 19.09 -4.98
CA SER A 4 -0.50 19.06 -4.04
C SER A 4 -1.78 19.51 -4.77
N GLY A 5 -2.89 18.81 -4.57
CA GLY A 5 -4.15 19.09 -5.27
C GLY A 5 -4.23 18.58 -6.72
N ALA A 6 -3.21 17.89 -7.24
CA ALA A 6 -3.23 17.31 -8.60
C ALA A 6 -4.18 16.10 -8.76
N GLY A 7 -4.91 15.70 -7.71
CA GLY A 7 -5.87 14.59 -7.78
C GLY A 7 -5.26 13.20 -7.60
N LYS A 8 -4.04 13.07 -7.05
CA LYS A 8 -3.36 11.79 -6.84
C LYS A 8 -4.19 10.78 -6.03
N THR A 9 -4.58 11.16 -4.82
CA THR A 9 -5.46 10.35 -3.94
C THR A 9 -6.80 10.06 -4.61
N THR A 10 -7.41 11.07 -5.27
CA THR A 10 -8.68 10.87 -5.98
C THR A 10 -8.53 9.83 -7.10
N CYS A 11 -7.46 9.88 -7.88
CA CYS A 11 -7.18 8.88 -8.91
C CYS A 11 -6.99 7.48 -8.29
N LEU A 12 -6.24 7.39 -7.19
CA LEU A 12 -6.02 6.14 -6.47
C LEU A 12 -7.34 5.56 -5.94
N ASP A 13 -8.18 6.40 -5.31
CA ASP A 13 -9.49 6.02 -4.78
C ASP A 13 -10.43 5.50 -5.87
N VAL A 14 -10.44 6.16 -7.04
CA VAL A 14 -11.25 5.71 -8.18
C VAL A 14 -10.78 4.36 -8.68
N LEU A 15 -9.47 4.17 -8.87
CA LEU A 15 -8.90 2.91 -9.32
C LEU A 15 -9.12 1.78 -8.32
N ALA A 16 -9.08 2.08 -7.02
CA ALA A 16 -9.36 1.13 -5.94
C ALA A 16 -10.87 0.91 -5.68
N GLN A 17 -11.75 1.55 -6.45
CA GLN A 17 -13.22 1.53 -6.25
C GLN A 17 -13.68 2.01 -4.87
N ARG A 18 -12.90 2.90 -4.23
CA ARG A 18 -13.23 3.48 -2.92
C ARG A 18 -13.95 4.84 -3.02
N LYS A 19 -13.95 5.46 -4.20
CA LYS A 19 -14.63 6.73 -4.45
C LYS A 19 -16.11 6.50 -4.72
N ASN A 20 -16.96 7.08 -3.88
CA ASN A 20 -18.42 6.96 -3.97
C ASN A 20 -19.13 8.32 -4.13
N ILE A 21 -18.38 9.40 -4.26
CA ILE A 21 -18.90 10.77 -4.44
C ILE A 21 -18.38 11.34 -5.76
N GLY A 22 -19.27 11.94 -6.54
CA GLY A 22 -18.99 12.51 -7.85
C GLY A 22 -19.44 11.59 -8.98
N VAL A 23 -19.13 11.99 -10.22
CA VAL A 23 -19.41 11.20 -11.42
C VAL A 23 -18.12 10.58 -11.91
N ILE A 24 -18.09 9.25 -11.95
CA ILE A 24 -16.97 8.48 -12.51
C ILE A 24 -17.42 8.00 -13.89
N SER A 25 -16.62 8.27 -14.91
CA SER A 25 -16.85 7.82 -16.29
C SER A 25 -15.61 7.14 -16.85
N GLY A 26 -15.80 6.21 -17.78
CA GLY A 26 -14.75 5.40 -18.36
C GLY A 26 -14.76 3.97 -17.82
N ASP A 27 -13.89 3.13 -18.37
CA ASP A 27 -13.80 1.71 -18.04
C ASP A 27 -12.57 1.45 -17.15
N LEU A 28 -12.76 0.65 -16.09
CA LEU A 28 -11.68 0.12 -15.27
C LEU A 28 -11.45 -1.33 -15.69
N LEU A 29 -10.23 -1.60 -16.15
CA LEU A 29 -9.85 -2.91 -16.70
C LEU A 29 -8.61 -3.45 -15.96
N VAL A 30 -8.62 -4.76 -15.72
CA VAL A 30 -7.45 -5.52 -15.30
C VAL A 30 -7.14 -6.51 -16.42
N ASP A 31 -5.94 -6.43 -16.98
CA ASP A 31 -5.51 -7.24 -18.14
C ASP A 31 -6.51 -7.19 -19.31
N GLY A 32 -7.10 -6.01 -19.56
CA GLY A 32 -8.08 -5.78 -20.63
C GLY A 32 -9.49 -6.31 -20.34
N ARG A 33 -9.75 -6.80 -19.14
CA ARG A 33 -11.08 -7.30 -18.71
C ARG A 33 -11.71 -6.36 -17.68
N PRO A 34 -13.03 -6.16 -17.71
CA PRO A 34 -13.74 -5.41 -16.69
C PRO A 34 -13.48 -6.00 -15.29
N LEU A 35 -13.50 -5.14 -14.28
CA LEU A 35 -13.29 -5.54 -12.89
C LEU A 35 -14.35 -6.55 -12.45
N GLY A 36 -13.91 -7.66 -11.82
CA GLY A 36 -14.78 -8.65 -11.21
C GLY A 36 -15.39 -8.18 -9.89
N GLY A 37 -16.43 -8.85 -9.42
CA GLY A 37 -17.03 -8.59 -8.11
C GLY A 37 -16.10 -8.82 -6.92
N ASP A 38 -15.04 -9.59 -7.10
CA ASP A 38 -14.05 -9.93 -6.08
C ASP A 38 -12.85 -8.96 -6.03
N PHE A 39 -12.79 -7.98 -6.94
CA PHE A 39 -11.68 -7.02 -7.04
C PHE A 39 -11.30 -6.39 -5.69
N ALA A 40 -12.29 -5.99 -4.88
CA ALA A 40 -12.04 -5.41 -3.56
C ALA A 40 -11.42 -6.38 -2.55
N ARG A 41 -11.56 -7.70 -2.76
CA ARG A 41 -10.95 -8.75 -1.92
C ARG A 41 -9.54 -9.11 -2.39
N GLU A 42 -9.32 -9.00 -3.70
CA GLU A 42 -8.03 -9.28 -4.34
C GLU A 42 -7.05 -8.11 -4.25
N THR A 43 -7.51 -6.96 -3.75
CA THR A 43 -6.72 -5.75 -3.59
C THR A 43 -6.64 -5.31 -2.13
N ALA A 44 -5.58 -4.57 -1.80
CA ALA A 44 -5.45 -3.91 -0.50
C ALA A 44 -5.14 -2.42 -0.69
N TYR A 45 -5.50 -1.61 0.30
CA TYR A 45 -5.35 -0.15 0.23
C TYR A 45 -4.83 0.39 1.56
N ALA A 46 -3.58 0.85 1.58
CA ALA A 46 -3.01 1.54 2.72
C ALA A 46 -3.24 3.05 2.59
N GLU A 47 -3.94 3.60 3.56
CA GLU A 47 -4.26 5.03 3.62
C GLU A 47 -3.04 5.87 4.01
N GLN A 48 -3.09 7.16 3.70
CA GLN A 48 -2.04 8.10 4.10
C GLN A 48 -1.90 8.19 5.62
N MET A 49 -3.01 8.11 6.35
CA MET A 49 -3.02 8.17 7.81
C MET A 49 -2.86 6.77 8.42
N ASP A 50 -1.94 6.66 9.38
CA ASP A 50 -1.67 5.42 10.11
C ASP A 50 -2.65 5.28 11.28
N VAL A 51 -3.88 4.84 10.99
CA VAL A 51 -4.94 4.65 11.99
C VAL A 51 -4.94 3.20 12.47
N HIS A 52 -4.52 3.00 13.71
CA HIS A 52 -4.45 1.69 14.35
C HIS A 52 -5.04 1.72 15.76
N GLU A 53 -5.49 0.56 16.24
CA GLU A 53 -5.77 0.35 17.67
C GLU A 53 -4.43 0.42 18.44
N GLY A 54 -4.27 1.49 19.21
CA GLY A 54 -2.99 1.83 19.82
C GLY A 54 -2.56 0.90 20.96
N THR A 55 -3.49 0.19 21.59
CA THR A 55 -3.25 -0.73 22.72
C THR A 55 -2.93 -2.14 22.26
N ALA A 56 -3.19 -2.49 21.00
CA ALA A 56 -2.79 -3.77 20.42
C ALA A 56 -1.28 -3.82 20.17
N THR A 57 -0.73 -5.02 20.12
CA THR A 57 0.62 -5.24 19.61
C THR A 57 0.65 -5.26 18.09
N VAL A 58 1.84 -5.09 17.50
CA VAL A 58 2.05 -5.21 16.04
C VAL A 58 1.50 -6.53 15.51
N ARG A 59 1.83 -7.63 16.18
CA ARG A 59 1.38 -8.98 15.82
C ARG A 59 -0.14 -9.11 15.90
N GLU A 60 -0.76 -8.60 16.97
CA GLU A 60 -2.21 -8.63 17.14
C GLU A 60 -2.94 -7.83 16.07
N ALA A 61 -2.45 -6.65 15.71
CA ALA A 61 -3.03 -5.83 14.66
C ALA A 61 -3.03 -6.55 13.29
N MET A 62 -1.92 -7.21 12.95
CA MET A 62 -1.83 -7.99 11.70
C MET A 62 -2.71 -9.24 11.74
N ARG A 63 -2.73 -9.99 12.87
CA ARG A 63 -3.60 -11.14 13.05
C ARG A 63 -5.07 -10.78 12.90
N PHE A 64 -5.49 -9.68 13.49
CA PHE A 64 -6.85 -9.19 13.38
C PHE A 64 -7.25 -8.98 11.91
N SER A 65 -6.41 -8.29 11.13
CA SER A 65 -6.64 -8.10 9.70
C SER A 65 -6.71 -9.42 8.94
N ALA A 66 -5.76 -10.32 9.14
CA ALA A 66 -5.72 -11.61 8.46
C ALA A 66 -6.95 -12.47 8.77
N TYR A 67 -7.36 -12.52 10.03
CA TYR A 67 -8.49 -13.37 10.44
C TYR A 67 -9.82 -12.87 9.89
N LEU A 68 -9.99 -11.55 9.71
CA LEU A 68 -11.20 -10.96 9.16
C LEU A 68 -11.25 -10.98 7.63
N ARG A 69 -10.09 -10.81 6.96
CA ARG A 69 -10.05 -10.53 5.52
C ARG A 69 -9.64 -11.73 4.67
N GLN A 70 -8.81 -12.64 5.20
CA GLN A 70 -8.45 -13.86 4.46
C GLN A 70 -9.62 -14.85 4.42
N PRO A 71 -9.71 -15.69 3.36
CA PRO A 71 -10.80 -16.64 3.19
C PRO A 71 -11.01 -17.55 4.41
N TYR A 72 -12.27 -17.87 4.67
CA TYR A 72 -12.67 -18.68 5.84
C TYR A 72 -12.05 -20.09 5.85
N HIS A 73 -11.84 -20.68 4.67
CA HIS A 73 -11.29 -22.04 4.55
C HIS A 73 -9.79 -22.14 4.86
N VAL A 74 -9.08 -21.00 4.95
CA VAL A 74 -7.65 -20.98 5.31
C VAL A 74 -7.51 -21.20 6.82
N PRO A 75 -6.77 -22.23 7.27
CA PRO A 75 -6.55 -22.52 8.68
C PRO A 75 -5.87 -21.35 9.42
N LYS A 76 -6.13 -21.23 10.72
CA LYS A 76 -5.52 -20.17 11.54
C LYS A 76 -4.01 -20.29 11.60
N GLU A 77 -3.52 -21.51 11.67
CA GLU A 77 -2.09 -21.82 11.72
C GLU A 77 -1.36 -21.32 10.46
N GLU A 78 -2.00 -21.46 9.28
CA GLU A 78 -1.46 -20.95 8.01
C GLU A 78 -1.50 -19.41 7.99
N LYS A 79 -2.59 -18.79 8.48
CA LYS A 79 -2.68 -17.33 8.60
C LYS A 79 -1.61 -16.79 9.54
N ASP A 80 -1.38 -17.43 10.69
CA ASP A 80 -0.37 -17.03 11.65
C ASP A 80 1.05 -17.18 11.07
N ALA A 81 1.33 -18.26 10.37
CA ALA A 81 2.62 -18.44 9.69
C ALA A 81 2.88 -17.33 8.67
N TYR A 82 1.89 -17.01 7.85
CA TYR A 82 1.99 -15.92 6.87
C TYR A 82 2.22 -14.55 7.54
N ILE A 83 1.60 -14.30 8.69
CA ILE A 83 1.82 -13.05 9.44
C ILE A 83 3.27 -12.94 9.91
N GLU A 84 3.87 -14.04 10.40
CA GLU A 84 5.28 -14.03 10.80
C GLU A 84 6.20 -13.74 9.59
N GLU A 85 5.89 -14.29 8.41
CA GLU A 85 6.60 -13.96 7.18
C GLU A 85 6.48 -12.47 6.82
N VAL A 86 5.28 -11.88 6.96
CA VAL A 86 5.06 -10.44 6.73
C VAL A 86 5.81 -9.59 7.76
N ILE A 87 5.81 -9.96 9.04
CA ILE A 87 6.57 -9.28 10.10
C ILE A 87 8.07 -9.31 9.77
N GLU A 88 8.58 -10.44 9.31
CA GLU A 88 9.97 -10.59 8.91
C GLU A 88 10.30 -9.73 7.69
N LEU A 89 9.46 -9.77 6.67
CA LEU A 89 9.61 -9.02 5.44
C LEU A 89 9.67 -7.50 5.69
N LEU A 90 8.85 -7.02 6.66
CA LEU A 90 8.78 -5.62 7.09
C LEU A 90 9.90 -5.23 8.08
N GLU A 91 10.77 -6.16 8.45
CA GLU A 91 11.81 -5.93 9.47
C GLU A 91 11.21 -5.43 10.80
N LEU A 92 10.03 -5.97 11.18
CA LEU A 92 9.32 -5.63 12.41
C LEU A 92 9.47 -6.69 13.52
N GLN A 93 10.31 -7.72 13.33
CA GLN A 93 10.50 -8.79 14.34
C GLN A 93 10.85 -8.24 15.73
N PRO A 94 11.77 -7.26 15.90
CA PRO A 94 12.09 -6.73 17.21
C PRO A 94 10.94 -6.00 17.90
N LEU A 95 9.93 -5.59 17.10
CA LEU A 95 8.77 -4.83 17.53
C LEU A 95 7.47 -5.64 17.46
N ALA A 96 7.52 -6.94 17.14
CA ALA A 96 6.34 -7.76 16.91
C ALA A 96 5.37 -7.77 18.11
N ASP A 97 5.90 -7.78 19.32
CA ASP A 97 5.12 -7.77 20.56
C ASP A 97 5.10 -6.38 21.24
N ALA A 98 5.60 -5.33 20.55
CA ALA A 98 5.51 -3.96 21.03
C ALA A 98 4.10 -3.40 20.79
N ILE A 99 3.64 -2.58 21.74
CA ILE A 99 2.36 -1.88 21.64
C ILE A 99 2.45 -0.81 20.56
N VAL A 100 1.42 -0.70 19.71
CA VAL A 100 1.37 0.23 18.58
C VAL A 100 1.63 1.69 18.98
N PHE A 101 1.15 2.14 20.15
CA PHE A 101 1.45 3.48 20.65
C PHE A 101 2.93 3.76 20.90
N SER A 102 3.74 2.75 21.14
CA SER A 102 5.18 2.89 21.37
C SER A 102 6.01 2.98 20.08
N LEU A 103 5.40 2.74 18.92
CA LEU A 103 6.10 2.73 17.65
C LEU A 103 6.48 4.15 17.19
N ASN A 104 7.66 4.29 16.62
CA ASN A 104 8.04 5.48 15.88
C ASN A 104 7.26 5.58 14.54
N VAL A 105 7.38 6.71 13.85
CA VAL A 105 6.62 6.99 12.61
C VAL A 105 6.93 5.96 11.52
N GLU A 106 8.21 5.59 11.34
CA GLU A 106 8.61 4.60 10.34
C GLU A 106 8.02 3.21 10.61
N ALA A 107 8.14 2.71 11.85
CA ALA A 107 7.60 1.41 12.24
C ALA A 107 6.07 1.38 12.13
N ARG A 108 5.39 2.50 12.44
CA ARG A 108 3.94 2.62 12.30
C ARG A 108 3.53 2.58 10.82
N LYS A 109 4.28 3.25 9.94
CA LYS A 109 4.03 3.19 8.50
C LYS A 109 4.24 1.76 7.95
N ARG A 110 5.29 1.06 8.40
CA ARG A 110 5.50 -0.37 8.07
C ARG A 110 4.34 -1.24 8.57
N LEU A 111 3.83 -0.97 9.77
CA LEU A 111 2.66 -1.67 10.31
C LEU A 111 1.42 -1.44 9.43
N THR A 112 1.16 -0.20 8.99
CA THR A 112 0.04 0.12 8.08
C THR A 112 0.10 -0.73 6.81
N ILE A 113 1.27 -0.81 6.19
CA ILE A 113 1.48 -1.68 5.03
C ILE A 113 1.29 -3.15 5.39
N GLY A 114 1.80 -3.57 6.55
CA GLY A 114 1.70 -4.95 7.05
C GLY A 114 0.26 -5.40 7.32
N VAL A 115 -0.55 -4.54 7.88
CA VAL A 115 -1.99 -4.81 8.11
C VAL A 115 -2.73 -5.02 6.79
N GLU A 116 -2.37 -4.28 5.76
CA GLU A 116 -2.93 -4.46 4.41
C GLU A 116 -2.40 -5.74 3.74
N LEU A 117 -1.10 -6.02 3.83
CA LEU A 117 -0.51 -7.27 3.33
C LEU A 117 -1.05 -8.51 4.06
N ALA A 118 -1.41 -8.38 5.34
CA ALA A 118 -1.97 -9.49 6.11
C ALA A 118 -3.29 -10.02 5.53
N SER A 119 -4.00 -9.25 4.70
CA SER A 119 -5.14 -9.73 3.92
C SER A 119 -4.76 -10.64 2.75
N LYS A 120 -3.47 -10.73 2.41
CA LYS A 120 -2.90 -11.49 1.30
C LYS A 120 -3.49 -11.08 -0.06
N PRO A 121 -3.36 -9.79 -0.47
CA PRO A 121 -3.90 -9.33 -1.74
C PRO A 121 -3.19 -10.01 -2.91
N GLU A 122 -3.96 -10.63 -3.79
CA GLU A 122 -3.40 -11.39 -4.93
C GLU A 122 -3.12 -10.49 -6.14
N LEU A 123 -3.89 -9.40 -6.29
CA LEU A 123 -3.87 -8.59 -7.51
C LEU A 123 -3.02 -7.32 -7.35
N LEU A 124 -3.39 -6.42 -6.45
CA LEU A 124 -2.79 -5.08 -6.40
C LEU A 124 -2.81 -4.49 -4.99
N LEU A 125 -1.68 -3.90 -4.60
CA LEU A 125 -1.54 -3.10 -3.38
C LEU A 125 -1.55 -1.61 -3.74
N PHE A 126 -2.54 -0.90 -3.27
CA PHE A 126 -2.64 0.56 -3.36
C PHE A 126 -2.04 1.20 -2.11
N LEU A 127 -1.19 2.21 -2.29
CA LEU A 127 -0.56 2.95 -1.19
C LEU A 127 -0.71 4.45 -1.42
N ASP A 128 -1.39 5.13 -0.52
CA ASP A 128 -1.51 6.59 -0.59
C ASP A 128 -0.42 7.27 0.23
N GLU A 129 0.53 7.89 -0.47
CA GLU A 129 1.68 8.61 0.09
C GLU A 129 2.46 7.82 1.17
N PRO A 130 2.96 6.60 0.90
CA PRO A 130 3.59 5.73 1.90
C PRO A 130 4.88 6.32 2.50
N THR A 131 5.45 7.35 1.92
CA THR A 131 6.65 8.04 2.39
C THR A 131 6.38 9.39 3.05
N SER A 132 5.11 9.79 3.16
CA SER A 132 4.74 11.08 3.76
C SER A 132 5.09 11.13 5.24
N GLY A 133 5.67 12.26 5.67
CA GLY A 133 6.07 12.47 7.07
C GLY A 133 7.35 11.75 7.51
N LEU A 134 8.04 11.07 6.59
CA LEU A 134 9.30 10.38 6.85
C LEU A 134 10.49 11.24 6.43
N ASP A 135 11.60 11.08 7.15
CA ASP A 135 12.91 11.57 6.70
C ASP A 135 13.41 10.77 5.50
N GLY A 136 14.45 11.26 4.84
CA GLY A 136 14.96 10.66 3.59
C GLY A 136 15.44 9.20 3.74
N GLN A 137 16.02 8.84 4.89
CA GLN A 137 16.46 7.47 5.14
C GLN A 137 15.28 6.52 5.37
N SER A 138 14.32 6.93 6.20
CA SER A 138 13.11 6.17 6.46
C SER A 138 12.26 6.00 5.20
N ALA A 139 12.13 7.06 4.39
CA ALA A 139 11.44 6.99 3.09
C ALA A 139 12.14 5.99 2.14
N TRP A 140 13.47 6.01 2.08
CA TRP A 140 14.26 5.04 1.32
C TRP A 140 14.02 3.60 1.79
N ASN A 141 14.01 3.36 3.10
CA ASN A 141 13.75 2.04 3.66
C ASN A 141 12.37 1.50 3.24
N ILE A 142 11.34 2.35 3.27
CA ILE A 142 9.99 1.97 2.81
C ILE A 142 10.00 1.63 1.32
N VAL A 143 10.59 2.47 0.47
CA VAL A 143 10.60 2.22 -0.99
C VAL A 143 11.41 0.98 -1.33
N ARG A 144 12.56 0.75 -0.68
CA ARG A 144 13.35 -0.48 -0.82
C ARG A 144 12.54 -1.72 -0.46
N PHE A 145 11.74 -1.64 0.60
CA PHE A 145 10.83 -2.70 0.98
C PHE A 145 9.74 -2.94 -0.08
N LEU A 146 9.09 -1.87 -0.57
CA LEU A 146 8.09 -1.99 -1.65
C LEU A 146 8.69 -2.59 -2.93
N ARG A 147 9.95 -2.24 -3.24
CA ARG A 147 10.68 -2.83 -4.36
C ARG A 147 10.86 -4.34 -4.17
N LYS A 148 11.23 -4.79 -2.98
CA LYS A 148 11.35 -6.21 -2.63
C LYS A 148 10.04 -6.98 -2.85
N LEU A 149 8.91 -6.39 -2.45
CA LEU A 149 7.57 -6.95 -2.70
C LEU A 149 7.27 -7.05 -4.20
N ALA A 150 7.58 -5.99 -4.95
CA ALA A 150 7.35 -5.97 -6.39
C ALA A 150 8.20 -7.03 -7.11
N ASP A 151 9.45 -7.23 -6.70
CA ASP A 151 10.35 -8.27 -7.23
C ASP A 151 9.86 -9.69 -6.92
N GLN A 152 9.04 -9.86 -5.88
CA GLN A 152 8.35 -11.11 -5.55
C GLN A 152 7.04 -11.31 -6.32
N GLY A 153 6.67 -10.38 -7.20
CA GLY A 153 5.50 -10.45 -8.07
C GLY A 153 4.28 -9.67 -7.61
N GLN A 154 4.36 -8.93 -6.47
CA GLN A 154 3.25 -8.09 -6.03
C GLN A 154 3.15 -6.83 -6.90
N ALA A 155 2.03 -6.63 -7.57
CA ALA A 155 1.76 -5.36 -8.24
C ALA A 155 1.48 -4.27 -7.20
N ILE A 156 2.12 -3.09 -7.35
CA ILE A 156 2.02 -1.98 -6.40
C ILE A 156 1.75 -0.68 -7.18
N LEU A 157 0.73 0.04 -6.75
CA LEU A 157 0.45 1.40 -7.22
C LEU A 157 0.50 2.36 -6.02
N CYS A 158 1.45 3.29 -6.03
CA CYS A 158 1.55 4.27 -4.95
C CYS A 158 1.51 5.71 -5.46
N THR A 159 0.91 6.58 -4.66
CA THR A 159 1.05 8.03 -4.84
C THR A 159 2.32 8.49 -4.13
N ILE A 160 3.09 9.35 -4.78
CA ILE A 160 4.30 9.92 -4.18
C ILE A 160 4.28 11.43 -4.40
N HIS A 161 4.65 12.18 -3.36
CA HIS A 161 4.80 13.62 -3.40
C HIS A 161 6.28 13.98 -3.40
N GLN A 162 6.75 14.66 -4.45
CA GLN A 162 8.12 15.19 -4.58
C GLN A 162 9.24 14.22 -4.15
N PRO A 163 9.38 13.04 -4.80
CA PRO A 163 10.45 12.11 -4.46
C PRO A 163 11.83 12.69 -4.74
N SER A 164 12.84 12.30 -3.95
CA SER A 164 14.23 12.52 -4.34
C SER A 164 14.56 11.73 -5.61
N SER A 165 15.64 12.08 -6.30
CA SER A 165 16.08 11.36 -7.50
C SER A 165 16.33 9.86 -7.23
N LEU A 166 16.87 9.55 -6.05
CA LEU A 166 17.11 8.18 -5.62
C LEU A 166 15.80 7.39 -5.45
N LEU A 167 14.78 7.99 -4.83
CA LEU A 167 13.46 7.35 -4.70
C LEU A 167 12.80 7.20 -6.06
N PHE A 168 12.92 8.23 -6.92
CA PHE A 168 12.31 8.23 -8.25
C PHE A 168 12.80 7.05 -9.11
N SER A 169 14.11 6.77 -9.11
CA SER A 169 14.72 5.67 -9.89
C SER A 169 14.31 4.27 -9.43
N SER A 170 13.62 4.14 -8.29
CA SER A 170 13.15 2.84 -7.78
C SER A 170 11.81 2.39 -8.37
N PHE A 171 11.14 3.23 -9.16
CA PHE A 171 9.85 2.91 -9.76
C PHE A 171 10.00 2.49 -11.22
N ASP A 172 9.22 1.48 -11.64
CA ASP A 172 9.25 0.99 -13.03
C ASP A 172 8.46 1.89 -13.98
N ARG A 173 7.39 2.52 -13.48
CA ARG A 173 6.46 3.31 -14.30
C ARG A 173 6.03 4.58 -13.56
N LEU A 174 5.80 5.62 -14.34
CA LEU A 174 5.33 6.91 -13.86
C LEU A 174 4.00 7.29 -14.50
N LEU A 175 3.03 7.69 -13.68
CA LEU A 175 1.88 8.48 -14.06
C LEU A 175 2.02 9.87 -13.44
N LEU A 176 2.22 10.90 -14.27
CA LEU A 176 2.35 12.28 -13.81
C LEU A 176 1.03 13.02 -14.02
N LEU A 177 0.50 13.58 -12.93
CA LEU A 177 -0.72 14.37 -12.90
C LEU A 177 -0.40 15.85 -12.67
N GLU A 178 -1.08 16.72 -13.42
CA GLU A 178 -1.09 18.17 -13.24
C GLU A 178 -2.29 18.59 -12.39
N THR A 179 -2.28 19.84 -11.93
CA THR A 179 -3.38 20.45 -11.19
C THR A 179 -4.66 20.40 -12.05
N GLY A 180 -5.73 19.85 -11.46
CA GLY A 180 -6.98 19.57 -12.20
C GLY A 180 -7.15 18.11 -12.61
N GLY A 181 -6.16 17.25 -12.36
CA GLY A 181 -6.23 15.81 -12.64
C GLY A 181 -5.85 15.43 -14.07
N GLU A 182 -5.36 16.38 -14.85
CA GLU A 182 -4.91 16.08 -16.21
C GLU A 182 -3.63 15.24 -16.20
N THR A 183 -3.57 14.25 -17.09
CA THR A 183 -2.39 13.39 -17.23
C THR A 183 -1.37 14.05 -18.15
N VAL A 184 -0.21 14.42 -17.62
CA VAL A 184 0.89 15.03 -18.40
C VAL A 184 1.76 13.96 -19.06
N SER A 185 1.97 12.82 -18.39
CA SER A 185 2.76 11.72 -18.95
C SER A 185 2.25 10.37 -18.45
N ARG A 186 2.20 9.40 -19.37
CA ARG A 186 1.90 7.99 -19.09
C ARG A 186 3.17 7.15 -19.29
N SER A 187 3.44 6.33 -18.30
CA SER A 187 4.36 5.18 -18.35
C SER A 187 5.55 5.32 -19.32
N LEU A 188 6.54 6.07 -18.92
CA LEU A 188 7.90 5.80 -19.38
C LEU A 188 8.51 4.85 -18.34
N PRO A 189 9.27 3.81 -18.76
CA PRO A 189 10.20 3.18 -17.82
C PRO A 189 11.06 4.30 -17.25
N VAL A 190 11.17 4.33 -15.94
CA VAL A 190 12.12 5.24 -15.28
C VAL A 190 13.50 4.73 -15.67
N PRO A 191 14.37 5.57 -16.27
CA PRO A 191 15.67 5.15 -16.78
C PRO A 191 16.62 4.67 -15.67
#